data_81aa04dc3405b6c13a4f89bf1413a250
#
_entry.id   81aa04dc3405b6c13a4f89bf1413a250
#
_cell.length_a   1.000
_cell.length_b   1.000
_cell.length_c   1.000
_cell.angle_alpha   90.00
_cell.angle_beta   90.00
_cell.angle_gamma   90.00
#
_symmetry.space_group_name_H-M   'P 1'
#
loop_
_entity.id
_entity.type
_entity.pdbx_description
1 polymer ?
#
loop_
_entity_poly.entity_id
_entity_poly.type
_entity_poly.pdbx_seq_one_letter_code
_entity_poly.pdbx_strand_id
1 'polypeptide(L)'
;GRNAKTMVKCRDVRIVLKVVKAKKRIEEHHADGRISVQTIAGHIRMRVAGKDFDLPVGHLLALDHEVRHDVEALEDSAFLLTIAWPDDDRLAEARR
;
A
#
# COMPACT_ATOMS: atom_id res chain seq x y z
N GLY A 1 -13.06 -7.61 10.60
CA GLY A 1 -11.96 -6.80 11.08
C GLY A 1 -10.80 -6.71 10.14
N ARG A 2 -9.80 -6.05 10.57
CA ARG A 2 -8.55 -5.90 9.83
C ARG A 2 -7.38 -5.95 10.80
N ASN A 3 -6.29 -6.53 10.33
CA ASN A 3 -5.06 -6.65 11.07
C ASN A 3 -3.90 -6.20 10.21
N ALA A 4 -2.85 -5.80 10.85
CA ALA A 4 -1.63 -5.42 10.17
C ALA A 4 -0.43 -5.98 10.93
N LYS A 5 0.56 -6.45 10.19
CA LYS A 5 1.79 -6.93 10.75
C LYS A 5 2.96 -6.31 10.00
N THR A 6 3.81 -5.62 10.72
CA THR A 6 5.01 -5.04 10.11
C THR A 6 6.02 -6.13 9.86
N MET A 7 6.38 -6.32 8.60
CA MET A 7 7.34 -7.33 8.17
C MET A 7 8.75 -6.77 8.12
N VAL A 8 8.87 -5.54 7.65
CA VAL A 8 10.14 -4.84 7.53
C VAL A 8 9.94 -3.41 7.97
N LYS A 9 10.84 -2.90 8.79
CA LYS A 9 10.78 -1.50 9.22
C LYS A 9 12.19 -0.93 9.20
N CYS A 10 12.44 -0.13 8.18
CA CYS A 10 13.71 0.57 8.03
C CYS A 10 13.43 2.07 7.98
N ARG A 11 14.49 2.85 7.90
CA ARG A 11 14.38 4.30 7.86
C ARG A 11 13.68 4.78 6.60
N ASP A 12 13.91 4.09 5.50
CA ASP A 12 13.43 4.50 4.17
C ASP A 12 12.41 3.54 3.57
N VAL A 13 12.10 2.43 4.26
CA VAL A 13 11.12 1.50 3.73
C VAL A 13 10.40 0.79 4.87
N ARG A 14 9.11 0.56 4.65
CA ARG A 14 8.31 -0.26 5.56
C ARG A 14 7.46 -1.20 4.72
N ILE A 15 7.43 -2.47 5.12
CA ILE A 15 6.59 -3.47 4.47
C ILE A 15 5.63 -4.02 5.52
N VAL A 16 4.36 -3.91 5.25
CA VAL A 16 3.30 -4.31 6.17
C VAL A 16 2.39 -5.31 5.49
N LEU A 17 2.13 -6.43 6.15
CA LEU A 17 1.10 -7.36 5.70
C LEU A 17 -0.22 -6.92 6.33
N LYS A 18 -1.20 -6.64 5.50
CA LYS A 18 -2.53 -6.25 5.95
C LYS A 18 -3.54 -7.33 5.62
N VAL A 19 -4.39 -7.64 6.57
CA VAL A 19 -5.47 -8.62 6.43
C VAL A 19 -6.79 -7.88 6.61
N VAL A 20 -7.67 -8.03 5.66
CA VAL A 20 -8.95 -7.31 5.64
C VAL A 20 -10.07 -8.28 5.34
N LYS A 21 -11.12 -8.24 6.16
CA LYS A 21 -12.31 -9.05 5.95
C LYS A 21 -13.12 -8.53 4.77
N ALA A 22 -13.86 -9.44 4.15
CA ALA A 22 -14.72 -9.12 3.03
C ALA A 22 -15.59 -7.90 3.30
N LYS A 23 -15.72 -7.05 2.31
CA LYS A 23 -16.56 -5.84 2.31
C LYS A 23 -16.05 -4.73 3.23
N LYS A 24 -14.91 -4.92 3.89
CA LYS A 24 -14.30 -3.85 4.68
C LYS A 24 -13.43 -2.99 3.76
N ARG A 25 -13.31 -1.74 4.16
CA ARG A 25 -12.54 -0.75 3.41
C ARG A 25 -11.50 -0.11 4.32
N ILE A 26 -10.33 0.10 3.79
CA ILE A 26 -9.30 0.89 4.43
C ILE A 26 -9.24 2.21 3.68
N GLU A 27 -9.64 3.28 4.33
CA GLU A 27 -9.53 4.61 3.76
C GLU A 27 -8.17 5.16 4.10
N GLU A 28 -7.39 5.43 3.09
CA GLU A 28 -6.09 6.03 3.28
C GLU A 28 -6.03 7.28 2.44
N HIS A 29 -5.62 8.37 3.04
CA HIS A 29 -5.65 9.64 2.35
C HIS A 29 -4.50 9.75 1.37
N HIS A 30 -3.31 9.58 1.84
CA HIS A 30 -2.10 9.56 1.04
C HIS A 30 -0.95 9.15 1.94
N ALA A 31 0.12 8.66 1.33
CA ALA A 31 1.35 8.37 2.04
C ALA A 31 2.40 9.40 1.62
N ASP A 32 3.29 9.74 2.54
CA ASP A 32 4.38 10.64 2.22
C ASP A 32 5.37 10.02 1.25
N GLY A 33 5.45 8.70 1.24
CA GLY A 33 6.35 7.98 0.36
C GLY A 33 5.61 7.36 -0.82
N ARG A 34 6.36 6.74 -1.68
CA ARG A 34 5.80 5.90 -2.73
C ARG A 34 5.31 4.62 -2.11
N ILE A 35 4.23 4.08 -2.64
CA ILE A 35 3.69 2.83 -2.11
C ILE A 35 3.50 1.83 -3.23
N SER A 36 3.53 0.54 -2.87
CA SER A 36 3.01 -0.50 -3.71
C SER A 36 2.10 -1.38 -2.87
N VAL A 37 1.09 -1.92 -3.52
CA VAL A 37 0.13 -2.83 -2.91
C VAL A 37 0.09 -4.08 -3.76
N GLN A 38 0.36 -5.24 -3.15
CA GLN A 38 0.32 -6.50 -3.86
C GLN A 38 -0.60 -7.46 -3.11
N THR A 39 -1.58 -7.98 -3.82
CA THR A 39 -2.52 -8.94 -3.24
C THR A 39 -1.86 -10.30 -3.08
N ILE A 40 -1.89 -10.81 -1.85
CA ILE A 40 -1.31 -12.12 -1.51
C ILE A 40 -2.39 -13.20 -1.47
N ALA A 41 -3.57 -12.84 -1.00
CA ALA A 41 -4.70 -13.77 -0.91
C ALA A 41 -5.99 -12.97 -1.09
N GLY A 42 -7.00 -13.62 -1.65
CA GLY A 42 -8.29 -12.99 -1.85
C GLY A 42 -8.34 -12.09 -3.07
N HIS A 43 -9.07 -11.00 -2.96
CA HIS A 43 -9.25 -10.07 -4.06
C HIS A 43 -9.56 -8.70 -3.47
N ILE A 44 -8.73 -7.72 -3.78
CA ILE A 44 -8.97 -6.35 -3.35
C ILE A 44 -9.20 -5.46 -4.55
N ARG A 45 -9.81 -4.32 -4.28
CA ARG A 45 -9.99 -3.26 -5.26
C ARG A 45 -9.43 -1.98 -4.67
N MET A 46 -8.64 -1.27 -5.43
CA MET A 46 -8.14 0.02 -5.02
C MET A 46 -8.81 1.11 -5.80
N ARG A 47 -9.20 2.17 -5.10
CA ARG A 47 -9.69 3.38 -5.74
C ARG A 47 -8.59 4.42 -5.64
N VAL A 48 -8.14 4.88 -6.80
CA VAL A 48 -7.01 5.81 -6.90
C VAL A 48 -7.43 6.96 -7.78
N ALA A 49 -7.45 8.16 -7.22
CA ALA A 49 -7.81 9.37 -7.97
C ALA A 49 -9.13 9.20 -8.73
N GLY A 50 -10.11 8.57 -8.09
CA GLY A 50 -11.44 8.36 -8.66
C GLY A 50 -11.57 7.19 -9.61
N LYS A 51 -10.50 6.42 -9.82
CA LYS A 51 -10.53 5.24 -10.69
C LYS A 51 -10.40 3.97 -9.85
N ASP A 52 -11.10 2.92 -10.28
CA ASP A 52 -11.05 1.63 -9.61
C ASP A 52 -10.10 0.69 -10.35
N PHE A 53 -9.30 -0.03 -9.57
CA PHE A 53 -8.35 -1.01 -10.07
C PHE A 53 -8.58 -2.32 -9.34
N ASP A 54 -8.89 -3.38 -10.07
CA ASP A 54 -9.00 -4.71 -9.50
C ASP A 54 -7.61 -5.29 -9.33
N LEU A 55 -7.37 -5.86 -8.15
CA LEU A 55 -6.09 -6.49 -7.85
C LEU A 55 -6.33 -7.90 -7.34
N PRO A 56 -6.57 -8.86 -8.25
CA PRO A 56 -6.59 -10.26 -7.84
C PRO A 56 -5.22 -10.71 -7.38
N VAL A 57 -5.15 -11.91 -6.81
CA VAL A 57 -3.91 -12.44 -6.24
C VAL A 57 -2.75 -12.29 -7.22
N GLY A 58 -1.64 -11.81 -6.73
CA GLY A 58 -0.43 -11.63 -7.50
C GLY A 58 -0.29 -10.29 -8.20
N HIS A 59 -1.40 -9.56 -8.35
CA HIS A 59 -1.35 -8.24 -8.99
C HIS A 59 -0.76 -7.21 -8.04
N LEU A 60 -0.03 -6.28 -8.59
CA LEU A 60 0.63 -5.23 -7.84
C LEU A 60 0.31 -3.88 -8.47
N LEU A 61 0.00 -2.91 -7.64
CA LEU A 61 -0.20 -1.54 -8.07
C LEU A 61 0.75 -0.64 -7.29
N ALA A 62 1.52 0.15 -8.01
CA ALA A 62 2.44 1.10 -7.41
C ALA A 62 1.91 2.52 -7.61
N LEU A 63 2.00 3.34 -6.58
CA LEU A 63 1.52 4.70 -6.60
C LEU A 63 2.65 5.66 -6.26
N ASP A 64 2.62 6.79 -6.91
CA ASP A 64 3.51 7.89 -6.59
C ASP A 64 3.16 8.44 -5.19
N HIS A 65 4.05 9.22 -4.60
CA HIS A 65 3.81 9.78 -3.28
C HIS A 65 2.63 10.75 -3.33
N GLU A 66 1.91 10.81 -2.21
CA GLU A 66 0.80 11.74 -2.00
C GLU A 66 -0.43 11.52 -2.89
N VAL A 67 -0.54 10.37 -3.53
CA VAL A 67 -1.73 10.05 -4.30
C VAL A 67 -2.76 9.42 -3.36
N ARG A 68 -3.96 9.98 -3.36
CA ARG A 68 -5.04 9.47 -2.50
C ARG A 68 -5.54 8.14 -3.02
N HIS A 69 -5.82 7.24 -2.09
CA HIS A 69 -6.28 5.92 -2.43
C HIS A 69 -7.08 5.29 -1.30
N ASP A 70 -7.96 4.37 -1.69
CA ASP A 70 -8.70 3.52 -0.77
C ASP A 70 -8.48 2.08 -1.19
N VAL A 71 -8.58 1.16 -0.24
CA VAL A 71 -8.52 -0.27 -0.49
C VAL A 71 -9.79 -0.90 0.04
N GLU A 72 -10.44 -1.69 -0.79
CA GLU A 72 -11.64 -2.43 -0.43
C GLU A 72 -11.40 -3.91 -0.66
N ALA A 73 -11.74 -4.74 0.33
CA ALA A 73 -11.67 -6.18 0.19
C ALA A 73 -12.98 -6.69 -0.40
N LEU A 74 -12.90 -7.34 -1.56
CA LEU A 74 -14.08 -7.94 -2.19
C LEU A 74 -14.40 -9.29 -1.57
N GLU A 75 -13.40 -9.92 -0.97
CA GLU A 75 -13.53 -11.12 -0.16
C GLU A 75 -12.46 -11.03 0.92
N ASP A 76 -12.43 -11.99 1.84
CA ASP A 76 -11.37 -11.99 2.85
C ASP A 76 -10.03 -11.99 2.15
N SER A 77 -9.18 -11.00 2.44
CA SER A 77 -8.00 -10.74 1.66
C SER A 77 -6.80 -10.43 2.53
N ALA A 78 -5.63 -10.59 1.93
CA ALA A 78 -4.38 -10.16 2.51
C ALA A 78 -3.55 -9.50 1.41
N PHE A 79 -2.87 -8.42 1.75
CA PHE A 79 -2.00 -7.76 0.80
C PHE A 79 -0.76 -7.19 1.50
N LEU A 80 0.30 -7.05 0.74
CA LEU A 80 1.52 -6.41 1.20
C LEU A 80 1.48 -4.94 0.79
N LEU A 81 1.65 -4.08 1.77
CA LEU A 81 1.80 -2.65 1.55
C LEU A 81 3.26 -2.32 1.77
N THR A 82 3.92 -1.81 0.75
CA THR A 82 5.29 -1.34 0.85
C THR A 82 5.28 0.17 0.75
N ILE A 83 5.90 0.83 1.71
CA ILE A 83 6.04 2.28 1.72
C ILE A 83 7.52 2.60 1.66
N ALA A 84 7.90 3.39 0.68
CA ALA A 84 9.28 3.81 0.50
C ALA A 84 9.34 5.34 0.60
N TRP A 85 10.14 5.84 1.54
CA TRP A 85 10.30 7.26 1.74
C TRP A 85 11.64 7.72 1.20
N PRO A 86 11.70 8.93 0.67
CA PRO A 86 13.01 9.50 0.40
C PRO A 86 13.71 9.76 1.74
N ASP A 87 14.99 9.48 1.75
CA ASP A 87 15.84 9.85 2.87
C ASP A 87 16.39 11.23 2.56
N ASP A 88 15.93 12.24 3.28
CA ASP A 88 16.30 13.61 3.00
C ASP A 88 17.81 13.84 3.06
N ASP A 89 18.45 13.25 4.07
CA ASP A 89 19.91 13.38 4.19
C ASP A 89 20.61 12.74 3.00
N ARG A 90 20.16 11.56 2.63
CA ARG A 90 20.71 10.84 1.52
C ARG A 90 20.45 11.55 0.20
N LEU A 91 19.26 12.13 0.06
CA LEU A 91 18.93 12.91 -1.12
C LEU A 91 19.82 14.14 -1.20
N ALA A 92 20.03 14.79 -0.07
CA ALA A 92 20.93 15.94 -0.05
C ALA A 92 22.33 15.54 -0.49
N GLU A 93 22.80 14.39 -0.04
CA GLU A 93 24.11 13.89 -0.48
C GLU A 93 24.15 13.56 -1.95
N ALA A 94 23.10 12.97 -2.46
CA ALA A 94 23.05 12.58 -3.87
C ALA A 94 23.07 13.77 -4.80
N ARG A 95 22.74 14.95 -4.31
CA ARG A 95 22.71 16.17 -5.12
C ARG A 95 24.03 16.92 -5.14
N ARG A 96 25.00 16.46 -4.39
CA ARG A 96 26.30 17.16 -4.30
C ARG A 96 27.24 16.80 -5.40
#